data_34f9e34e62273d7f0255141fa692654c
#
_entry.id   34f9e34e62273d7f0255141fa692654c
#
_cell.length_a   1.000
_cell.length_b   1.000
_cell.length_c   1.000
_cell.angle_alpha   90.00
_cell.angle_beta   90.00
_cell.angle_gamma   90.00
#
_symmetry.space_group_name_H-M   'P 1'
#
loop_
_entity.id
_entity.type
_entity.pdbx_description
1 polymer ?
#
loop_
_entity_poly.entity_id
_entity_poly.type
_entity_poly.pdbx_seq_one_letter_code
_entity_poly.pdbx_strand_id
1 'polypeptide(L)'
;TTFTAVTAVSNVSLTNGNDGTAATVAQKLTAYQKFQDAETVDVGLIMAGDGNATHIDNLITVAENRKDAVVFASPERSDVVGVSDANTQKTNVVGFFNGIRSSSYVVFDSGYKYQYDRYSDVYRYVPLNGDIAGLAARTDLVADSWFSPAGLNRGIVRGAVKLAFNPTKEQRDELYRARVNPVATFPGQGTVLFGDKTGLSAPSAFDRINVRRLFITLEKAISAASKFQLFEFNDEFTRANFRNIVEPFLREVQGRRGITDFLVVCDETNNTGEVIDRNEFIAEIFVKPARSINFITLQFIATRTGVSFDEVAG
;
A
#
# COMPACT_ATOMS: atom_id res chain seq x y z
N THR A 1 24.09 -50.63 47.11
CA THR A 1 23.13 -49.92 46.22
C THR A 1 23.51 -50.21 44.79
N THR A 2 22.82 -51.17 44.20
CA THR A 2 22.97 -51.53 42.77
C THR A 2 22.31 -50.46 41.91
N PHE A 3 23.09 -49.79 41.09
CA PHE A 3 22.60 -48.91 40.11
C PHE A 3 21.94 -49.73 39.00
N THR A 4 20.63 -49.61 38.84
CA THR A 4 19.93 -50.24 37.72
C THR A 4 20.21 -49.38 36.50
N ALA A 5 20.93 -49.93 35.54
CA ALA A 5 21.17 -49.22 34.25
C ALA A 5 19.83 -48.88 33.59
N VAL A 6 19.64 -47.64 33.23
CA VAL A 6 18.50 -47.20 32.43
C VAL A 6 18.59 -47.89 31.07
N THR A 7 17.76 -48.91 30.89
CA THR A 7 17.63 -49.60 29.61
C THR A 7 17.06 -48.64 28.59
N ALA A 8 17.87 -48.37 27.59
CA ALA A 8 17.53 -47.68 26.32
C ALA A 8 16.41 -46.62 26.41
N VAL A 9 16.77 -45.40 26.21
CA VAL A 9 15.80 -44.32 25.87
C VAL A 9 15.07 -44.77 24.61
N SER A 10 13.84 -45.26 24.77
CA SER A 10 12.96 -45.49 23.62
C SER A 10 12.59 -44.13 23.03
N ASN A 11 12.90 -43.93 21.77
CA ASN A 11 12.37 -42.81 21.05
C ASN A 11 10.84 -42.91 21.01
N VAL A 12 10.17 -42.14 21.86
CA VAL A 12 8.72 -42.04 21.86
C VAL A 12 8.35 -40.95 20.87
N SER A 13 7.77 -41.31 19.72
CA SER A 13 7.15 -40.36 18.82
C SER A 13 5.89 -39.82 19.47
N LEU A 14 5.81 -38.48 19.58
CA LEU A 14 4.58 -37.86 20.00
C LEU A 14 3.52 -38.11 18.90
N THR A 15 2.39 -38.69 19.28
CA THR A 15 1.27 -39.00 18.39
C THR A 15 0.07 -38.17 18.80
N ASN A 16 -0.90 -38.00 17.88
CA ASN A 16 -2.14 -37.25 18.08
C ASN A 16 -1.99 -35.72 18.15
N GLY A 17 -0.85 -35.16 17.74
CA GLY A 17 -0.77 -33.73 17.42
C GLY A 17 -1.54 -33.42 16.13
N ASN A 18 -2.26 -32.33 16.09
CA ASN A 18 -2.84 -31.76 14.86
C ASN A 18 -2.59 -30.24 14.81
N ASP A 19 -2.57 -29.70 13.63
CA ASP A 19 -2.35 -28.26 13.41
C ASP A 19 -3.57 -27.41 13.77
N GLY A 20 -4.63 -28.00 14.33
CA GLY A 20 -5.90 -27.34 14.58
C GLY A 20 -6.72 -27.11 13.32
N THR A 21 -7.80 -26.36 13.44
CA THR A 21 -8.67 -25.97 12.32
C THR A 21 -8.27 -24.60 11.78
N ALA A 22 -8.30 -24.42 10.46
CA ALA A 22 -8.06 -23.12 9.84
C ALA A 22 -9.05 -22.08 10.40
N ALA A 23 -8.54 -20.87 10.71
CA ALA A 23 -9.39 -19.80 11.24
C ALA A 23 -10.45 -19.36 10.19
N THR A 24 -11.69 -19.25 10.64
CA THR A 24 -12.80 -18.74 9.81
C THR A 24 -12.63 -17.24 9.52
N VAL A 25 -13.31 -16.72 8.49
CA VAL A 25 -13.30 -15.28 8.16
C VAL A 25 -13.76 -14.43 9.35
N ALA A 26 -14.77 -14.89 10.10
CA ALA A 26 -15.25 -14.18 11.29
C ALA A 26 -14.22 -14.13 12.42
N GLN A 27 -13.48 -15.22 12.65
CA GLN A 27 -12.39 -15.24 13.63
C GLN A 27 -11.24 -14.33 13.21
N LYS A 28 -10.88 -14.33 11.92
CA LYS A 28 -9.89 -13.39 11.36
C LYS A 28 -10.35 -11.95 11.56
N LEU A 29 -11.61 -11.61 11.26
CA LEU A 29 -12.16 -10.27 11.48
C LEU A 29 -12.04 -9.86 12.95
N THR A 30 -12.46 -10.72 13.89
CA THR A 30 -12.34 -10.45 15.33
C THR A 30 -10.88 -10.16 15.74
N ALA A 31 -9.92 -10.86 15.18
CA ALA A 31 -8.50 -10.60 15.43
C ALA A 31 -8.05 -9.25 14.86
N TYR A 32 -8.42 -8.92 13.62
CA TYR A 32 -8.06 -7.63 13.00
C TYR A 32 -8.77 -6.43 13.63
N GLN A 33 -9.97 -6.60 14.19
CA GLN A 33 -10.66 -5.55 14.94
C GLN A 33 -9.91 -5.09 16.20
N LYS A 34 -9.00 -5.92 16.74
CA LYS A 34 -8.09 -5.50 17.82
C LYS A 34 -7.13 -4.39 17.41
N PHE A 35 -6.91 -4.22 16.11
CA PHE A 35 -6.08 -3.16 15.54
C PHE A 35 -6.92 -1.95 15.08
N GLN A 36 -8.22 -1.90 15.38
CA GLN A 36 -9.10 -0.84 14.88
C GLN A 36 -8.87 0.50 15.57
N ASP A 37 -8.40 0.50 16.80
CA ASP A 37 -8.08 1.71 17.55
C ASP A 37 -6.67 2.22 17.15
N ALA A 38 -6.63 3.36 16.44
CA ALA A 38 -5.40 4.00 16.00
C ALA A 38 -4.61 4.68 17.13
N GLU A 39 -5.23 4.93 18.29
CA GLU A 39 -4.56 5.56 19.42
C GLU A 39 -3.73 4.56 20.24
N THR A 40 -4.19 3.32 20.33
CA THR A 40 -3.53 2.26 21.11
C THR A 40 -2.54 1.44 20.30
N VAL A 41 -2.77 1.26 19.00
CA VAL A 41 -1.93 0.42 18.13
C VAL A 41 -1.54 1.17 16.86
N ASP A 42 -0.25 1.42 16.70
CA ASP A 42 0.30 2.06 15.49
C ASP A 42 0.52 1.02 14.38
N VAL A 43 -0.34 1.03 13.36
CA VAL A 43 -0.26 0.16 12.18
C VAL A 43 -0.45 1.01 10.92
N GLY A 44 0.53 0.97 10.02
CA GLY A 44 0.44 1.67 8.72
C GLY A 44 0.17 0.78 7.52
N LEU A 45 0.51 -0.52 7.60
CA LEU A 45 0.39 -1.48 6.49
C LEU A 45 -0.30 -2.75 7.00
N ILE A 46 -1.36 -3.19 6.32
CA ILE A 46 -2.14 -4.39 6.64
C ILE A 46 -2.03 -5.37 5.48
N MET A 47 -1.56 -6.58 5.73
CA MET A 47 -1.49 -7.65 4.73
C MET A 47 -2.71 -8.56 4.86
N ALA A 48 -3.43 -8.79 3.76
CA ALA A 48 -4.57 -9.70 3.76
C ALA A 48 -4.16 -11.19 3.84
N GLY A 49 -2.91 -11.50 3.44
CA GLY A 49 -2.47 -12.89 3.33
C GLY A 49 -3.24 -13.65 2.25
N ASP A 50 -3.52 -14.92 2.51
CA ASP A 50 -4.40 -15.75 1.67
C ASP A 50 -5.84 -15.55 2.18
N GLY A 51 -6.60 -14.69 1.50
CA GLY A 51 -7.94 -14.27 1.92
C GLY A 51 -8.92 -14.21 0.76
N ASN A 52 -10.18 -14.54 1.03
CA ASN A 52 -11.27 -14.36 0.10
C ASN A 52 -11.78 -12.91 0.07
N ALA A 53 -12.68 -12.59 -0.87
CA ALA A 53 -13.25 -11.25 -1.04
C ALA A 53 -13.85 -10.68 0.25
N THR A 54 -14.61 -11.48 1.00
CA THR A 54 -15.23 -11.05 2.27
C THR A 54 -14.17 -10.66 3.31
N HIS A 55 -13.05 -11.40 3.39
CA HIS A 55 -11.96 -11.06 4.29
C HIS A 55 -11.31 -9.74 3.91
N ILE A 56 -11.07 -9.52 2.61
CA ILE A 56 -10.48 -8.28 2.10
C ILE A 56 -11.41 -7.08 2.37
N ASP A 57 -12.72 -7.22 2.12
CA ASP A 57 -13.70 -6.17 2.43
C ASP A 57 -13.76 -5.80 3.92
N ASN A 58 -13.63 -6.81 4.79
CA ASN A 58 -13.52 -6.59 6.23
C ASN A 58 -12.26 -5.79 6.60
N LEU A 59 -11.11 -6.09 5.98
CA LEU A 59 -9.88 -5.34 6.21
C LEU A 59 -9.96 -3.92 5.67
N ILE A 60 -10.60 -3.71 4.52
CA ILE A 60 -10.87 -2.37 3.99
C ILE A 60 -11.69 -1.56 5.01
N THR A 61 -12.71 -2.17 5.63
CA THR A 61 -13.50 -1.50 6.68
C THR A 61 -12.63 -1.07 7.86
N VAL A 62 -11.71 -1.94 8.31
CA VAL A 62 -10.77 -1.60 9.39
C VAL A 62 -9.89 -0.41 8.98
N ALA A 63 -9.33 -0.43 7.76
CA ALA A 63 -8.44 0.64 7.28
C ALA A 63 -9.19 1.97 7.08
N GLU A 64 -10.42 1.95 6.57
CA GLU A 64 -11.26 3.14 6.40
C GLU A 64 -11.69 3.76 7.72
N ASN A 65 -11.95 2.95 8.74
CA ASN A 65 -12.25 3.43 10.07
C ASN A 65 -11.02 4.06 10.74
N ARG A 66 -9.85 3.44 10.56
CA ARG A 66 -8.58 3.94 11.09
C ARG A 66 -8.09 5.21 10.36
N LYS A 67 -8.19 5.23 9.02
CA LYS A 67 -7.67 6.27 8.10
C LYS A 67 -6.13 6.42 8.06
N ASP A 68 -5.40 5.66 8.84
CA ASP A 68 -3.93 5.72 8.97
C ASP A 68 -3.20 4.48 8.44
N ALA A 69 -3.92 3.54 7.82
CA ALA A 69 -3.37 2.28 7.31
C ALA A 69 -3.84 1.98 5.88
N VAL A 70 -3.04 1.19 5.15
CA VAL A 70 -3.36 0.70 3.80
C VAL A 70 -3.32 -0.82 3.79
N VAL A 71 -4.36 -1.43 3.20
CA VAL A 71 -4.47 -2.89 3.01
C VAL A 71 -3.79 -3.30 1.71
N PHE A 72 -3.06 -4.40 1.74
CA PHE A 72 -2.48 -5.06 0.56
C PHE A 72 -3.15 -6.42 0.38
N ALA A 73 -3.67 -6.68 -0.81
CA ALA A 73 -4.46 -7.87 -1.11
C ALA A 73 -4.08 -8.50 -2.45
N SER A 74 -3.99 -9.83 -2.45
CA SER A 74 -3.80 -10.68 -3.63
C SER A 74 -5.13 -11.36 -3.99
N PRO A 75 -5.33 -11.82 -5.25
CA PRO A 75 -6.48 -12.63 -5.61
C PRO A 75 -6.46 -13.98 -4.86
N GLU A 76 -7.52 -14.77 -4.98
CA GLU A 76 -7.51 -16.11 -4.42
C GLU A 76 -6.47 -17.00 -5.11
N ARG A 77 -5.92 -17.95 -4.36
CA ARG A 77 -4.88 -18.85 -4.88
C ARG A 77 -5.38 -19.64 -6.11
N SER A 78 -6.64 -20.04 -6.11
CA SER A 78 -7.29 -20.76 -7.21
C SER A 78 -7.42 -19.97 -8.50
N ASP A 79 -7.38 -18.64 -8.44
CA ASP A 79 -7.49 -17.78 -9.62
C ASP A 79 -6.26 -17.86 -10.53
N VAL A 80 -5.09 -18.18 -9.96
CA VAL A 80 -3.82 -18.14 -10.69
C VAL A 80 -2.97 -19.40 -10.54
N VAL A 81 -3.05 -20.11 -9.39
CA VAL A 81 -2.24 -21.32 -9.16
C VAL A 81 -2.98 -22.55 -9.68
N GLY A 82 -2.33 -23.30 -10.61
CA GLY A 82 -2.93 -24.46 -11.26
C GLY A 82 -3.74 -24.14 -12.50
N VAL A 83 -3.89 -22.88 -12.85
CA VAL A 83 -4.53 -22.42 -14.10
C VAL A 83 -3.43 -22.29 -15.17
N SER A 84 -3.57 -23.02 -16.28
CA SER A 84 -2.54 -23.08 -17.33
C SER A 84 -2.62 -21.96 -18.35
N ASP A 85 -3.81 -21.41 -18.59
CA ASP A 85 -4.04 -20.35 -19.56
C ASP A 85 -3.94 -18.97 -18.92
N ALA A 86 -3.02 -18.14 -19.43
CA ALA A 86 -2.75 -16.81 -18.90
C ALA A 86 -3.93 -15.82 -19.08
N ASN A 87 -4.77 -16.00 -20.11
CA ASN A 87 -5.96 -15.17 -20.29
C ASN A 87 -7.04 -15.52 -19.28
N THR A 88 -7.16 -16.80 -18.95
CA THR A 88 -8.05 -17.26 -17.88
C THR A 88 -7.58 -16.73 -16.53
N GLN A 89 -6.27 -16.80 -16.22
CA GLN A 89 -5.70 -16.21 -15.01
C GLN A 89 -6.01 -14.71 -14.90
N LYS A 90 -5.76 -13.94 -15.97
CA LYS A 90 -6.10 -12.52 -16.03
C LYS A 90 -7.60 -12.27 -15.76
N THR A 91 -8.48 -13.05 -16.43
CA THR A 91 -9.92 -12.89 -16.28
C THR A 91 -10.40 -13.19 -14.86
N ASN A 92 -9.86 -14.23 -14.24
CA ASN A 92 -10.15 -14.59 -12.85
C ASN A 92 -9.73 -13.46 -11.89
N VAL A 93 -8.50 -12.96 -12.02
CA VAL A 93 -7.98 -11.87 -11.20
C VAL A 93 -8.83 -10.61 -11.32
N VAL A 94 -9.18 -10.21 -12.55
CA VAL A 94 -10.05 -9.05 -12.79
C VAL A 94 -11.43 -9.27 -12.22
N GLY A 95 -12.00 -10.47 -12.42
CA GLY A 95 -13.31 -10.84 -11.88
C GLY A 95 -13.36 -10.81 -10.37
N PHE A 96 -12.34 -11.34 -9.71
CA PHE A 96 -12.21 -11.32 -8.25
C PHE A 96 -12.20 -9.89 -7.69
N PHE A 97 -11.35 -9.02 -8.20
CA PHE A 97 -11.24 -7.64 -7.68
C PHE A 97 -12.40 -6.73 -8.11
N ASN A 98 -13.10 -7.04 -9.20
CA ASN A 98 -14.33 -6.33 -9.55
C ASN A 98 -15.47 -6.59 -8.55
N GLY A 99 -15.44 -7.72 -7.84
CA GLY A 99 -16.37 -8.05 -6.76
C GLY A 99 -16.07 -7.33 -5.44
N ILE A 100 -14.88 -6.71 -5.30
CA ILE A 100 -14.47 -5.99 -4.09
C ILE A 100 -14.78 -4.51 -4.24
N ARG A 101 -15.30 -3.90 -3.18
CA ARG A 101 -15.67 -2.49 -3.18
C ARG A 101 -14.50 -1.56 -3.51
N SER A 102 -14.84 -0.40 -4.04
CA SER A 102 -13.89 0.67 -4.37
C SER A 102 -13.41 1.36 -3.12
N SER A 103 -12.10 1.40 -2.89
CA SER A 103 -11.49 2.13 -1.77
C SER A 103 -10.07 2.56 -2.13
N SER A 104 -9.67 3.74 -1.65
CA SER A 104 -8.28 4.21 -1.76
C SER A 104 -7.37 3.64 -0.66
N TYR A 105 -7.94 2.95 0.34
CA TYR A 105 -7.21 2.32 1.43
C TYR A 105 -6.80 0.88 1.16
N VAL A 106 -6.93 0.40 -0.09
CA VAL A 106 -6.51 -0.93 -0.50
C VAL A 106 -5.67 -0.88 -1.76
N VAL A 107 -4.74 -1.82 -1.88
CA VAL A 107 -3.84 -2.03 -3.02
C VAL A 107 -3.98 -3.48 -3.46
N PHE A 108 -4.29 -3.70 -4.74
CA PHE A 108 -4.46 -5.01 -5.33
C PHE A 108 -3.24 -5.40 -6.15
N ASP A 109 -2.81 -6.65 -6.04
CA ASP A 109 -1.74 -7.24 -6.86
C ASP A 109 -2.24 -8.35 -7.77
N SER A 110 -1.37 -8.86 -8.65
CA SER A 110 -1.75 -9.83 -9.69
C SER A 110 -1.59 -11.29 -9.30
N GLY A 111 -1.20 -11.63 -8.04
CA GLY A 111 -1.22 -13.04 -7.69
C GLY A 111 -0.18 -13.57 -6.72
N TYR A 112 0.53 -14.62 -7.11
CA TYR A 112 1.38 -15.44 -6.23
C TYR A 112 2.77 -15.63 -6.82
N LYS A 113 3.78 -15.64 -5.95
CA LYS A 113 5.15 -16.07 -6.26
C LYS A 113 5.40 -17.48 -5.75
N TYR A 114 6.25 -18.22 -6.46
CA TYR A 114 6.79 -19.51 -6.03
C TYR A 114 8.13 -19.26 -5.37
N GLN A 115 8.27 -19.66 -4.11
CA GLN A 115 9.48 -19.46 -3.34
C GLN A 115 9.81 -20.70 -2.51
N TYR A 116 11.08 -20.82 -2.12
CA TYR A 116 11.57 -21.86 -1.23
C TYR A 116 11.28 -21.47 0.23
N ASP A 117 10.60 -22.38 0.93
CA ASP A 117 10.41 -22.32 2.38
C ASP A 117 11.50 -23.14 3.06
N ARG A 118 12.51 -22.47 3.57
CA ARG A 118 13.67 -23.09 4.20
C ARG A 118 13.37 -23.81 5.52
N TYR A 119 12.24 -23.50 6.15
CA TYR A 119 11.88 -24.12 7.42
C TYR A 119 11.24 -25.49 7.23
N SER A 120 10.44 -25.62 6.17
CA SER A 120 9.76 -26.87 5.83
C SER A 120 10.47 -27.66 4.71
N ASP A 121 11.56 -27.13 4.16
CA ASP A 121 12.32 -27.70 3.02
C ASP A 121 11.43 -28.01 1.81
N VAL A 122 10.53 -27.08 1.49
CA VAL A 122 9.60 -27.22 0.35
C VAL A 122 9.44 -25.90 -0.41
N TYR A 123 9.08 -26.03 -1.66
CA TYR A 123 8.66 -24.86 -2.45
C TYR A 123 7.15 -24.68 -2.35
N ARG A 124 6.71 -23.44 -2.15
CA ARG A 124 5.29 -23.13 -2.08
C ARG A 124 4.94 -21.83 -2.80
N TYR A 125 3.69 -21.73 -3.23
CA TYR A 125 3.13 -20.47 -3.70
C TYR A 125 2.68 -19.63 -2.51
N VAL A 126 3.13 -18.37 -2.50
CA VAL A 126 2.85 -17.38 -1.45
C VAL A 126 2.23 -16.15 -2.11
N PRO A 127 1.18 -15.55 -1.53
CA PRO A 127 0.55 -14.35 -2.07
C PRO A 127 1.54 -13.18 -2.06
N LEU A 128 1.46 -12.31 -3.09
CA LEU A 128 2.37 -11.18 -3.29
C LEU A 128 2.09 -9.99 -2.35
N ASN A 129 0.93 -9.94 -1.70
CA ASN A 129 0.56 -8.79 -0.86
C ASN A 129 1.56 -8.49 0.25
N GLY A 130 2.18 -9.52 0.84
CA GLY A 130 3.24 -9.36 1.83
C GLY A 130 4.51 -8.72 1.24
N ASP A 131 4.87 -9.11 0.02
CA ASP A 131 6.01 -8.50 -0.68
C ASP A 131 5.75 -7.04 -1.02
N ILE A 132 4.55 -6.71 -1.50
CA ILE A 132 4.19 -5.34 -1.90
C ILE A 132 4.11 -4.43 -0.67
N ALA A 133 3.56 -4.92 0.45
CA ALA A 133 3.64 -4.22 1.73
C ALA A 133 5.11 -4.01 2.15
N GLY A 134 5.96 -5.03 1.98
CA GLY A 134 7.40 -4.93 2.23
C GLY A 134 8.12 -3.93 1.32
N LEU A 135 7.72 -3.82 0.05
CA LEU A 135 8.23 -2.77 -0.86
C LEU A 135 7.80 -1.37 -0.41
N ALA A 136 6.57 -1.21 0.08
CA ALA A 136 6.10 0.04 0.65
C ALA A 136 6.90 0.42 1.90
N ALA A 137 7.10 -0.50 2.83
CA ALA A 137 7.93 -0.28 4.03
C ALA A 137 9.39 0.01 3.69
N ARG A 138 9.96 -0.69 2.70
CA ARG A 138 11.32 -0.40 2.23
C ARG A 138 11.42 0.99 1.60
N THR A 139 10.38 1.42 0.90
CA THR A 139 10.33 2.77 0.30
C THR A 139 10.42 3.84 1.39
N ASP A 140 9.80 3.64 2.55
CA ASP A 140 9.89 4.55 3.69
C ASP A 140 11.32 4.67 4.24
N LEU A 141 12.10 3.59 4.17
CA LEU A 141 13.49 3.56 4.66
C LEU A 141 14.48 4.20 3.67
N VAL A 142 14.28 4.03 2.35
CA VAL A 142 15.25 4.46 1.33
C VAL A 142 14.89 5.79 0.67
N ALA A 143 13.65 6.23 0.83
CA ALA A 143 13.13 7.48 0.31
C ALA A 143 12.12 8.04 1.31
N ASP A 144 10.85 8.15 0.92
CA ASP A 144 9.75 8.58 1.79
C ASP A 144 8.45 7.88 1.41
N SER A 145 7.45 7.93 2.28
CA SER A 145 6.14 7.29 2.08
C SER A 145 5.39 7.79 0.85
N TRP A 146 5.69 8.98 0.37
CA TRP A 146 5.10 9.58 -0.83
C TRP A 146 5.81 9.24 -2.14
N PHE A 147 6.83 8.40 -2.11
CA PHE A 147 7.39 7.82 -3.33
C PHE A 147 6.64 6.55 -3.71
N SER A 148 6.47 6.32 -5.02
CA SER A 148 5.89 5.08 -5.52
C SER A 148 6.77 3.88 -5.16
N PRO A 149 6.23 2.81 -4.57
CA PRO A 149 6.98 1.57 -4.32
C PRO A 149 7.23 0.74 -5.58
N ALA A 150 6.63 1.13 -6.71
CA ALA A 150 6.71 0.42 -7.97
C ALA A 150 7.96 0.79 -8.81
N GLY A 151 8.18 0.03 -9.86
CA GLY A 151 9.23 0.26 -10.85
C GLY A 151 10.58 -0.37 -10.50
N LEU A 152 11.52 -0.27 -11.42
CA LEU A 152 12.83 -0.94 -11.35
C LEU A 152 13.71 -0.45 -10.18
N ASN A 153 13.52 0.78 -9.74
CA ASN A 153 14.35 1.35 -8.67
C ASN A 153 13.98 0.83 -7.28
N ARG A 154 12.69 0.59 -7.01
CA ARG A 154 12.18 0.23 -5.68
C ARG A 154 11.30 -1.00 -5.66
N GLY A 155 10.66 -1.35 -6.79
CA GLY A 155 9.64 -2.39 -6.90
C GLY A 155 10.15 -3.81 -7.16
N ILE A 156 11.43 -4.11 -6.93
CA ILE A 156 11.99 -5.46 -7.15
C ILE A 156 11.53 -6.40 -6.04
N VAL A 157 10.75 -7.41 -6.38
CA VAL A 157 10.31 -8.51 -5.50
C VAL A 157 11.41 -9.54 -5.38
N ARG A 158 11.86 -9.79 -4.16
CA ARG A 158 12.96 -10.72 -3.88
C ARG A 158 12.44 -12.13 -3.60
N GLY A 159 13.32 -13.13 -3.81
CA GLY A 159 13.02 -14.52 -3.47
C GLY A 159 11.96 -15.20 -4.36
N ALA A 160 11.53 -14.57 -5.44
CA ALA A 160 10.63 -15.19 -6.40
C ALA A 160 11.43 -16.08 -7.37
N VAL A 161 11.21 -17.39 -7.32
CA VAL A 161 11.74 -18.34 -8.30
C VAL A 161 10.98 -18.19 -9.63
N LYS A 162 9.66 -18.08 -9.54
CA LYS A 162 8.75 -17.79 -10.64
C LYS A 162 7.45 -17.18 -10.10
N LEU A 163 6.69 -16.55 -10.97
CA LEU A 163 5.32 -16.13 -10.68
C LEU A 163 4.34 -17.25 -11.07
N ALA A 164 3.21 -17.36 -10.36
CA ALA A 164 2.10 -18.21 -10.79
C ALA A 164 1.46 -17.69 -12.07
N PHE A 165 1.38 -16.36 -12.19
CA PHE A 165 0.91 -15.62 -13.36
C PHE A 165 1.92 -14.54 -13.72
N ASN A 166 2.53 -14.64 -14.90
CA ASN A 166 3.43 -13.63 -15.45
C ASN A 166 2.76 -12.94 -16.64
N PRO A 167 2.11 -11.78 -16.43
CA PRO A 167 1.29 -11.15 -17.45
C PRO A 167 2.12 -10.55 -18.59
N THR A 168 1.63 -10.71 -19.83
CA THR A 168 2.16 -10.01 -21.02
C THR A 168 1.88 -8.50 -20.93
N LYS A 169 2.45 -7.71 -21.86
CA LYS A 169 2.21 -6.26 -21.90
C LYS A 169 0.70 -5.94 -21.98
N GLU A 170 0.00 -6.60 -22.87
CA GLU A 170 -1.44 -6.44 -23.11
C GLU A 170 -2.26 -6.77 -21.85
N GLN A 171 -1.95 -7.91 -21.22
CA GLN A 171 -2.57 -8.33 -19.98
C GLN A 171 -2.28 -7.38 -18.82
N ARG A 172 -1.06 -6.81 -18.73
CA ARG A 172 -0.74 -5.79 -17.73
C ARG A 172 -1.56 -4.53 -17.90
N ASP A 173 -1.78 -4.09 -19.14
CA ASP A 173 -2.60 -2.92 -19.44
C ASP A 173 -4.06 -3.13 -19.01
N GLU A 174 -4.62 -4.34 -19.24
CA GLU A 174 -5.97 -4.69 -18.79
C GLU A 174 -6.07 -4.77 -17.25
N LEU A 175 -5.13 -5.47 -16.58
CA LEU A 175 -5.04 -5.51 -15.12
C LEU A 175 -4.98 -4.11 -14.52
N TYR A 176 -4.14 -3.26 -15.09
CA TYR A 176 -3.96 -1.90 -14.60
C TYR A 176 -5.20 -1.03 -14.79
N ARG A 177 -5.98 -1.23 -15.87
CA ARG A 177 -7.30 -0.60 -16.03
C ARG A 177 -8.29 -1.08 -14.96
N ALA A 178 -8.22 -2.35 -14.59
CA ALA A 178 -9.03 -2.96 -13.54
C ALA A 178 -8.54 -2.69 -12.11
N ARG A 179 -7.69 -1.69 -11.87
CA ARG A 179 -7.13 -1.30 -10.56
C ARG A 179 -6.14 -2.30 -9.95
N VAL A 180 -5.72 -3.30 -10.70
CA VAL A 180 -4.78 -4.31 -10.24
C VAL A 180 -3.37 -3.90 -10.65
N ASN A 181 -2.43 -3.93 -9.71
CA ASN A 181 -1.04 -3.63 -9.96
C ASN A 181 -0.33 -4.91 -10.43
N PRO A 182 0.08 -4.99 -11.71
CA PRO A 182 0.72 -6.17 -12.21
C PRO A 182 2.12 -6.34 -11.61
N VAL A 183 2.43 -7.56 -11.23
CA VAL A 183 3.79 -7.99 -10.93
C VAL A 183 4.27 -8.85 -12.09
N ALA A 184 5.38 -8.49 -12.70
CA ALA A 184 5.90 -9.18 -13.87
C ALA A 184 7.40 -9.43 -13.77
N THR A 185 7.86 -10.53 -14.38
CA THR A 185 9.28 -10.85 -14.50
C THR A 185 9.79 -10.38 -15.83
N PHE A 186 10.79 -9.50 -15.80
CA PHE A 186 11.47 -8.99 -16.98
C PHE A 186 12.85 -9.66 -17.14
N PRO A 187 13.20 -10.11 -18.35
CA PRO A 187 14.52 -10.68 -18.62
C PRO A 187 15.64 -9.72 -18.21
N GLY A 188 16.59 -10.19 -17.40
CA GLY A 188 17.73 -9.40 -16.93
C GLY A 188 17.41 -8.37 -15.83
N GLN A 189 16.14 -8.13 -15.48
CA GLN A 189 15.73 -7.13 -14.49
C GLN A 189 15.05 -7.74 -13.27
N GLY A 190 14.62 -9.01 -13.36
CA GLY A 190 13.96 -9.73 -12.26
C GLY A 190 12.45 -9.50 -12.20
N THR A 191 11.87 -9.88 -11.08
CA THR A 191 10.43 -9.74 -10.80
C THR A 191 10.15 -8.38 -10.17
N VAL A 192 9.24 -7.62 -10.76
CA VAL A 192 9.02 -6.20 -10.41
C VAL A 192 7.53 -5.91 -10.27
N LEU A 193 7.17 -5.14 -9.24
CA LEU A 193 5.87 -4.47 -9.14
C LEU A 193 5.80 -3.36 -10.20
N PHE A 194 4.89 -3.49 -11.15
CA PHE A 194 4.80 -2.60 -12.31
C PHE A 194 3.46 -1.84 -12.36
N GLY A 195 3.05 -1.30 -11.21
CA GLY A 195 1.86 -0.49 -11.04
C GLY A 195 1.79 0.13 -9.65
N ASP A 196 1.12 1.27 -9.53
CA ASP A 196 1.02 2.06 -8.30
C ASP A 196 -0.40 2.59 -8.02
N LYS A 197 -1.42 1.86 -8.48
CA LYS A 197 -2.83 2.19 -8.21
C LYS A 197 -3.32 1.69 -6.87
N THR A 198 -4.21 2.46 -6.26
CA THR A 198 -5.09 1.99 -5.18
C THR A 198 -6.30 1.26 -5.76
N GLY A 199 -7.10 0.62 -4.91
CA GLY A 199 -8.36 -0.03 -5.31
C GLY A 199 -9.51 0.94 -5.63
N LEU A 200 -9.24 2.25 -5.73
CA LEU A 200 -10.23 3.25 -6.06
C LEU A 200 -10.62 3.18 -7.53
N SER A 201 -11.93 3.06 -7.83
CA SER A 201 -12.44 2.99 -9.19
C SER A 201 -12.65 4.36 -9.85
N ALA A 202 -13.02 5.36 -9.04
CA ALA A 202 -13.22 6.72 -9.55
C ALA A 202 -11.90 7.45 -9.75
N PRO A 203 -11.73 8.22 -10.84
CA PRO A 203 -10.57 9.08 -11.02
C PRO A 203 -10.45 10.10 -9.88
N SER A 204 -9.33 10.08 -9.16
CA SER A 204 -9.07 10.97 -8.03
C SER A 204 -7.56 11.09 -7.83
N ALA A 205 -7.12 12.07 -7.05
CA ALA A 205 -5.73 12.14 -6.60
C ALA A 205 -5.35 10.90 -5.76
N PHE A 206 -6.32 10.31 -5.05
CA PHE A 206 -6.15 9.13 -4.21
C PHE A 206 -6.18 7.79 -4.95
N ASP A 207 -6.24 7.79 -6.29
CA ASP A 207 -6.14 6.59 -7.11
C ASP A 207 -4.70 6.04 -7.20
N ARG A 208 -3.73 6.72 -6.55
CA ARG A 208 -2.31 6.37 -6.50
C ARG A 208 -1.85 6.03 -5.10
N ILE A 209 -1.02 4.98 -4.98
CA ILE A 209 -0.46 4.51 -3.70
C ILE A 209 0.34 5.62 -3.04
N ASN A 210 1.21 6.29 -3.80
CA ASN A 210 2.07 7.35 -3.29
C ASN A 210 1.28 8.52 -2.71
N VAL A 211 0.19 8.94 -3.36
CA VAL A 211 -0.64 10.05 -2.87
C VAL A 211 -1.43 9.64 -1.63
N ARG A 212 -2.04 8.43 -1.61
CA ARG A 212 -2.74 7.97 -0.41
C ARG A 212 -1.80 7.88 0.79
N ARG A 213 -0.60 7.35 0.60
CA ARG A 213 0.39 7.24 1.67
C ARG A 213 0.95 8.60 2.11
N LEU A 214 1.12 9.54 1.17
CA LEU A 214 1.42 10.94 1.50
C LEU A 214 0.40 11.50 2.49
N PHE A 215 -0.90 11.43 2.13
CA PHE A 215 -1.97 12.00 2.97
C PHE A 215 -2.04 11.32 4.33
N ILE A 216 -1.90 9.98 4.41
CA ILE A 216 -1.84 9.27 5.68
C ILE A 216 -0.70 9.82 6.57
N THR A 217 0.48 10.04 5.99
CA THR A 217 1.63 10.59 6.72
C THR A 217 1.38 12.02 7.18
N LEU A 218 0.82 12.87 6.30
CA LEU A 218 0.48 14.25 6.64
C LEU A 218 -0.59 14.32 7.73
N GLU A 219 -1.70 13.60 7.54
CA GLU A 219 -2.83 13.56 8.49
C GLU A 219 -2.37 13.08 9.88
N LYS A 220 -1.54 12.03 9.92
CA LYS A 220 -1.01 11.49 11.17
C LYS A 220 -0.10 12.48 11.90
N ALA A 221 0.84 13.12 11.18
CA ALA A 221 1.76 14.08 11.76
C ALA A 221 1.03 15.34 12.25
N ILE A 222 0.12 15.88 11.43
CA ILE A 222 -0.64 17.09 11.78
C ILE A 222 -1.64 16.82 12.90
N SER A 223 -2.31 15.66 12.90
CA SER A 223 -3.20 15.27 14.00
C SER A 223 -2.45 15.16 15.34
N ALA A 224 -1.21 14.63 15.32
CA ALA A 224 -0.40 14.59 16.52
C ALA A 224 -0.04 16.01 17.02
N ALA A 225 0.31 16.92 16.10
CA ALA A 225 0.61 18.32 16.43
C ALA A 225 -0.63 19.10 16.91
N SER A 226 -1.81 18.82 16.33
CA SER A 226 -3.08 19.48 16.70
C SER A 226 -3.56 19.13 18.11
N LYS A 227 -3.18 17.97 18.65
CA LYS A 227 -3.53 17.58 20.04
C LYS A 227 -3.00 18.56 21.08
N PHE A 228 -1.91 19.28 20.80
CA PHE A 228 -1.36 20.29 21.68
C PHE A 228 -2.19 21.59 21.74
N GLN A 229 -3.14 21.77 20.81
CA GLN A 229 -4.06 22.92 20.82
C GLN A 229 -5.37 22.62 21.57
N LEU A 230 -5.60 21.37 21.97
CA LEU A 230 -6.78 21.01 22.75
C LEU A 230 -6.76 21.72 24.10
N PHE A 231 -7.91 22.28 24.48
CA PHE A 231 -8.13 23.03 25.72
C PHE A 231 -7.47 24.40 25.78
N GLU A 232 -6.80 24.85 24.70
CA GLU A 232 -6.34 26.23 24.56
C GLU A 232 -7.46 27.15 24.04
N PHE A 233 -7.30 28.45 24.18
CA PHE A 233 -8.26 29.41 23.65
C PHE A 233 -8.20 29.50 22.13
N ASN A 234 -9.36 29.60 21.46
CA ASN A 234 -9.39 29.86 20.02
C ASN A 234 -9.22 31.35 19.75
N ASP A 235 -7.99 31.85 19.88
CA ASP A 235 -7.60 33.22 19.60
C ASP A 235 -6.60 33.30 18.44
N GLU A 236 -6.24 34.51 18.05
CA GLU A 236 -5.29 34.75 16.96
C GLU A 236 -3.90 34.14 17.28
N PHE A 237 -3.48 34.17 18.53
CA PHE A 237 -2.20 33.65 18.98
C PHE A 237 -2.15 32.13 18.79
N THR A 238 -3.15 31.40 19.24
CA THR A 238 -3.24 29.93 19.10
C THR A 238 -3.32 29.52 17.64
N ARG A 239 -4.09 30.23 16.81
CA ARG A 239 -4.17 29.99 15.37
C ARG A 239 -2.84 30.24 14.66
N ALA A 240 -2.15 31.33 15.02
CA ALA A 240 -0.81 31.62 14.47
C ALA A 240 0.22 30.58 14.91
N ASN A 241 0.17 30.13 16.17
CA ASN A 241 1.04 29.09 16.68
C ASN A 241 0.87 27.75 15.93
N PHE A 242 -0.39 27.36 15.69
CA PHE A 242 -0.69 26.18 14.87
C PHE A 242 -0.09 26.27 13.45
N ARG A 243 -0.30 27.41 12.75
CA ARG A 243 0.30 27.64 11.43
C ARG A 243 1.82 27.57 11.47
N ASN A 244 2.44 28.15 12.49
CA ASN A 244 3.90 28.13 12.67
C ASN A 244 4.48 26.74 12.91
N ILE A 245 3.66 25.77 13.34
CA ILE A 245 4.05 24.35 13.46
C ILE A 245 3.85 23.63 12.13
N VAL A 246 2.69 23.82 11.49
CA VAL A 246 2.29 23.04 10.32
C VAL A 246 3.00 23.48 9.03
N GLU A 247 3.14 24.78 8.79
CA GLU A 247 3.76 25.29 7.57
C GLU A 247 5.22 24.86 7.38
N PRO A 248 6.12 24.91 8.38
CA PRO A 248 7.49 24.43 8.22
C PRO A 248 7.54 22.93 7.87
N PHE A 249 6.68 22.12 8.49
CA PHE A 249 6.57 20.71 8.18
C PHE A 249 6.13 20.48 6.71
N LEU A 250 5.11 21.21 6.24
CA LEU A 250 4.68 21.12 4.84
C LEU A 250 5.77 21.60 3.87
N ARG A 251 6.53 22.63 4.23
CA ARG A 251 7.71 23.09 3.44
C ARG A 251 8.81 22.05 3.37
N GLU A 252 9.04 21.31 4.45
CA GLU A 252 9.98 20.18 4.45
C GLU A 252 9.51 19.10 3.49
N VAL A 253 8.23 18.70 3.55
CA VAL A 253 7.64 17.71 2.64
C VAL A 253 7.71 18.19 1.18
N GLN A 254 7.51 19.49 0.94
CA GLN A 254 7.67 20.12 -0.38
C GLN A 254 9.13 20.02 -0.86
N GLY A 255 10.09 20.38 -0.01
CA GLY A 255 11.53 20.26 -0.30
C GLY A 255 11.96 18.82 -0.61
N ARG A 256 11.31 17.84 0.03
CA ARG A 256 11.50 16.39 -0.20
C ARG A 256 10.62 15.83 -1.33
N ARG A 257 10.02 16.69 -2.17
CA ARG A 257 9.26 16.34 -3.39
C ARG A 257 7.94 15.59 -3.14
N GLY A 258 7.38 15.67 -1.92
CA GLY A 258 6.08 15.05 -1.61
C GLY A 258 4.90 15.83 -2.17
N ILE A 259 4.99 17.16 -2.11
CA ILE A 259 3.96 18.10 -2.57
C ILE A 259 4.59 19.15 -3.48
N THR A 260 3.79 19.70 -4.38
CA THR A 260 4.22 20.80 -5.27
C THR A 260 3.87 22.17 -4.70
N ASP A 261 2.76 22.24 -3.94
CA ASP A 261 2.26 23.47 -3.35
C ASP A 261 1.32 23.14 -2.20
N PHE A 262 1.16 24.08 -1.25
CA PHE A 262 0.22 23.96 -0.14
C PHE A 262 -0.29 25.32 0.32
N LEU A 263 -1.44 25.32 0.99
CA LEU A 263 -2.03 26.48 1.67
C LEU A 263 -2.62 25.99 3.00
N VAL A 264 -2.31 26.73 4.08
CA VAL A 264 -2.89 26.51 5.40
C VAL A 264 -3.78 27.70 5.72
N VAL A 265 -5.07 27.47 5.88
CA VAL A 265 -6.05 28.47 6.31
C VAL A 265 -6.46 28.15 7.74
N CYS A 266 -6.08 28.99 8.68
CA CYS A 266 -6.45 28.90 10.08
C CYS A 266 -6.45 30.32 10.64
N ASP A 267 -7.50 31.07 10.33
CA ASP A 267 -7.65 32.49 10.66
C ASP A 267 -9.13 32.82 10.99
N GLU A 268 -9.50 34.06 10.96
CA GLU A 268 -10.86 34.52 11.27
C GLU A 268 -11.90 34.13 10.20
N THR A 269 -11.45 33.80 8.98
CA THR A 269 -12.35 33.42 7.88
C THR A 269 -12.99 32.07 8.09
N ASN A 270 -12.26 31.12 8.69
CA ASN A 270 -12.77 29.78 9.03
C ASN A 270 -13.00 29.56 10.53
N ASN A 271 -12.54 30.46 11.40
CA ASN A 271 -12.84 30.48 12.84
C ASN A 271 -13.67 31.72 13.18
N THR A 272 -14.93 31.71 12.71
CA THR A 272 -15.89 32.78 12.99
C THR A 272 -16.36 32.77 14.46
N GLY A 273 -17.04 33.85 14.92
CA GLY A 273 -17.59 33.88 16.25
C GLY A 273 -18.48 32.68 16.59
N GLU A 274 -19.28 32.19 15.62
CA GLU A 274 -20.12 31.00 15.81
C GLU A 274 -19.31 29.72 16.02
N VAL A 275 -18.15 29.57 15.35
CA VAL A 275 -17.24 28.44 15.52
C VAL A 275 -16.62 28.48 16.91
N ILE A 276 -16.19 29.67 17.34
CA ILE A 276 -15.61 29.89 18.67
C ILE A 276 -16.64 29.61 19.77
N ASP A 277 -17.89 30.07 19.61
CA ASP A 277 -18.98 29.84 20.53
C ASP A 277 -19.35 28.35 20.67
N ARG A 278 -19.10 27.54 19.63
CA ARG A 278 -19.23 26.07 19.68
C ARG A 278 -18.02 25.36 20.27
N ASN A 279 -17.02 26.08 20.74
CA ASN A 279 -15.73 25.53 21.21
C ASN A 279 -15.00 24.69 20.14
N GLU A 280 -15.12 25.07 18.88
CA GLU A 280 -14.48 24.42 17.75
C GLU A 280 -13.27 25.22 17.29
N PHE A 281 -12.25 24.51 16.76
CA PHE A 281 -11.08 25.07 16.11
C PHE A 281 -10.96 24.45 14.72
N ILE A 282 -10.99 25.26 13.67
CA ILE A 282 -10.98 24.80 12.29
C ILE A 282 -9.66 25.24 11.62
N ALA A 283 -8.95 24.26 11.07
CA ALA A 283 -7.81 24.48 10.20
C ALA A 283 -8.02 23.73 8.89
N GLU A 284 -7.94 24.43 7.78
CA GLU A 284 -8.03 23.83 6.43
C GLU A 284 -6.66 23.81 5.78
N ILE A 285 -6.27 22.61 5.30
CA ILE A 285 -4.96 22.39 4.71
C ILE A 285 -5.14 21.88 3.29
N PHE A 286 -4.85 22.75 2.33
CA PHE A 286 -4.91 22.45 0.91
C PHE A 286 -3.54 21.98 0.44
N VAL A 287 -3.48 20.81 -0.21
CA VAL A 287 -2.22 20.20 -0.65
C VAL A 287 -2.32 19.80 -2.12
N LYS A 288 -1.32 20.16 -2.91
CA LYS A 288 -1.14 19.67 -4.28
C LYS A 288 -0.08 18.57 -4.27
N PRO A 289 -0.47 17.28 -4.33
CA PRO A 289 0.48 16.17 -4.28
C PRO A 289 1.33 16.09 -5.54
N ALA A 290 2.58 15.67 -5.41
CA ALA A 290 3.41 15.29 -6.53
C ALA A 290 2.90 13.97 -7.15
N ARG A 291 2.86 13.90 -8.48
CA ARG A 291 2.37 12.72 -9.20
C ARG A 291 3.52 11.88 -9.74
N SER A 292 3.40 10.56 -9.64
CA SER A 292 4.31 9.62 -10.28
C SER A 292 4.13 9.60 -11.81
N ILE A 293 5.21 9.33 -12.55
CA ILE A 293 5.17 9.15 -14.00
C ILE A 293 4.73 7.71 -14.28
N ASN A 294 3.62 7.54 -14.99
CA ASN A 294 3.10 6.21 -15.36
C ASN A 294 3.27 5.92 -16.86
N PHE A 295 3.40 6.95 -17.69
CA PHE A 295 3.56 6.80 -19.14
C PHE A 295 4.72 7.64 -19.62
N ILE A 296 5.57 7.05 -20.44
CA ILE A 296 6.70 7.72 -21.11
C ILE A 296 6.48 7.60 -22.61
N THR A 297 6.30 8.71 -23.28
CA THR A 297 6.26 8.78 -24.75
C THR A 297 7.62 9.27 -25.23
N LEU A 298 8.31 8.44 -26.03
CA LEU A 298 9.56 8.79 -26.66
C LEU A 298 9.30 9.05 -28.16
N GLN A 299 9.64 10.25 -28.61
CA GLN A 299 9.53 10.63 -30.02
C GLN A 299 10.93 10.75 -30.62
N PHE A 300 11.23 9.89 -31.59
CA PHE A 300 12.48 9.94 -32.35
C PHE A 300 12.21 10.56 -33.71
N ILE A 301 12.85 11.68 -33.99
CA ILE A 301 12.73 12.38 -35.27
C ILE A 301 14.04 12.22 -36.02
N ALA A 302 14.00 11.54 -37.18
CA ALA A 302 15.16 11.43 -38.07
C ALA A 302 15.21 12.70 -38.96
N THR A 303 16.27 13.46 -38.81
CA THR A 303 16.52 14.66 -39.61
C THR A 303 17.47 14.32 -40.78
N ARG A 304 17.36 15.11 -41.86
CA ARG A 304 18.32 15.00 -43.00
C ARG A 304 19.66 15.58 -42.60
N THR A 305 20.74 15.03 -43.19
CA THR A 305 22.08 15.56 -43.01
C THR A 305 22.14 17.00 -43.53
N GLY A 306 22.51 17.96 -42.68
CA GLY A 306 22.61 19.38 -43.02
C GLY A 306 21.49 20.29 -42.53
N VAL A 307 20.47 19.75 -41.85
CA VAL A 307 19.42 20.57 -41.16
C VAL A 307 19.89 20.86 -39.73
N SER A 308 19.85 22.13 -39.31
CA SER A 308 20.16 22.49 -37.92
C SER A 308 19.05 22.02 -36.98
N PHE A 309 19.40 21.58 -35.75
CA PHE A 309 18.41 21.10 -34.77
C PHE A 309 17.46 22.22 -34.30
N ASP A 310 17.86 23.49 -34.46
CA ASP A 310 17.02 24.65 -34.11
C ASP A 310 15.80 24.81 -35.06
N GLU A 311 15.89 24.31 -36.32
CA GLU A 311 14.78 24.31 -37.28
C GLU A 311 13.78 23.16 -37.05
N VAL A 312 14.13 22.13 -36.28
CA VAL A 312 13.30 20.94 -36.05
C VAL A 312 12.57 21.02 -34.71
N ALA A 313 13.03 21.88 -33.79
CA ALA A 313 12.50 22.04 -32.44
C ALA A 313 11.46 23.19 -32.30
N GLY A 314 11.17 23.91 -33.40
CA GLY A 314 10.20 25.02 -33.45
C GLY A 314 8.76 24.61 -33.69
#